data_3509f769036db64ac203f316e3a210db
#
_entry.id   3509f769036db64ac203f316e3a210db
#
_cell.length_a   1.000
_cell.length_b   1.000
_cell.length_c   1.000
_cell.angle_alpha   90.00
_cell.angle_beta   90.00
_cell.angle_gamma   90.00
#
_symmetry.space_group_name_H-M   'P 1'
#
loop_
_entity.id
_entity.type
_entity.pdbx_description
1 polymer ?
#
loop_
_entity_poly.entity_id
_entity_poly.type
_entity_poly.pdbx_seq_one_letter_code
_entity_poly.pdbx_strand_id
1 'polypeptide(L)'
;MGKTAVFVLATLQRLEAVPGEVHVVVLCHTRELAFQIQKEYERFSKYLPEVKSRVFYGGIGVQTDLAALKAEVPNIVVGTPGRIMDLVQRKALDLSKVQSFVLDECDRLLAEVNMRRDVQIIFKATPHEKQVMMFSATLDKDVRAICRRFCQNVSD
;
A
#
# COMPACT_ATOMS: atom_id res chain seq x y z
N MET A 1 5.67 15.52 4.45
CA MET A 1 7.05 15.04 4.69
C MET A 1 7.18 14.34 6.03
N GLY A 2 6.82 14.97 7.15
CA GLY A 2 6.90 14.33 8.46
C GLY A 2 6.05 13.07 8.62
N LYS A 3 4.86 13.07 8.04
CA LYS A 3 3.95 11.92 8.16
C LYS A 3 4.43 10.69 7.39
N THR A 4 5.17 10.86 6.28
CA THR A 4 5.74 9.73 5.55
C THR A 4 6.75 8.99 6.42
N ALA A 5 7.62 9.72 7.10
CA ALA A 5 8.58 9.10 8.02
C ALA A 5 7.87 8.35 9.15
N VAL A 6 6.74 8.87 9.65
CA VAL A 6 6.00 8.25 10.74
C VAL A 6 5.51 6.85 10.34
N PHE A 7 4.82 6.72 9.21
CA PHE A 7 4.29 5.39 8.86
C PHE A 7 5.39 4.46 8.35
N VAL A 8 6.43 4.99 7.69
CA VAL A 8 7.57 4.17 7.27
C VAL A 8 8.23 3.55 8.49
N LEU A 9 8.55 4.34 9.51
CA LEU A 9 9.16 3.82 10.74
C LEU A 9 8.24 2.88 11.49
N ALA A 10 6.96 3.23 11.61
CA ALA A 10 5.99 2.40 12.34
C ALA A 10 5.84 1.01 11.71
N THR A 11 5.75 0.95 10.38
CA THR A 11 5.61 -0.34 9.69
C THR A 11 6.90 -1.14 9.72
N LEU A 12 8.06 -0.49 9.60
CA LEU A 12 9.34 -1.18 9.67
C LEU A 12 9.59 -1.76 11.06
N GLN A 13 9.18 -1.07 12.13
CA GLN A 13 9.36 -1.58 13.49
C GLN A 13 8.58 -2.85 13.76
N ARG A 14 7.42 -3.01 13.11
CA ARG A 14 6.57 -4.19 13.29
C ARG A 14 6.93 -5.33 12.35
N LEU A 15 7.77 -5.05 11.36
CA LEU A 15 8.04 -5.99 10.28
C LEU A 15 9.03 -7.07 10.74
N GLU A 16 8.61 -8.33 10.61
CA GLU A 16 9.51 -9.46 10.65
C GLU A 16 9.53 -10.04 9.25
N ALA A 17 10.57 -9.70 8.49
CA ALA A 17 10.63 -10.02 7.07
C ALA A 17 10.73 -11.53 6.85
N VAL A 18 9.71 -12.08 6.17
CA VAL A 18 9.73 -13.47 5.71
C VAL A 18 9.85 -13.43 4.19
N PRO A 19 10.87 -14.06 3.62
CA PRO A 19 11.04 -14.05 2.17
C PRO A 19 9.80 -14.58 1.46
N GLY A 20 9.38 -13.88 0.41
CA GLY A 20 8.23 -14.28 -0.39
C GLY A 20 6.89 -13.81 0.12
N GLU A 21 6.83 -13.12 1.27
CA GLU A 21 5.57 -12.63 1.84
C GLU A 21 5.49 -11.12 1.84
N VAL A 22 4.34 -10.59 1.43
CA VAL A 22 4.05 -9.17 1.50
C VAL A 22 3.44 -8.86 2.87
N HIS A 23 4.09 -8.01 3.64
CA HIS A 23 3.64 -7.66 4.99
C HIS A 23 3.07 -6.25 5.09
N VAL A 24 3.44 -5.36 4.16
CA VAL A 24 3.01 -3.96 4.19
C VAL A 24 2.53 -3.56 2.79
N VAL A 25 1.35 -2.94 2.73
CA VAL A 25 0.83 -2.32 1.51
C VAL A 25 0.61 -0.85 1.79
N VAL A 26 1.20 0.00 0.95
CA VAL A 26 1.00 1.45 1.01
C VAL A 26 0.39 1.90 -0.31
N LEU A 27 -0.80 2.49 -0.24
CA LEU A 27 -1.47 3.03 -1.42
C LEU A 27 -1.43 4.54 -1.39
N CYS A 28 -1.21 5.14 -2.55
CA CYS A 28 -1.20 6.58 -2.71
C CYS A 28 -1.77 6.97 -4.07
N HIS A 29 -2.07 8.24 -4.21
CA HIS A 29 -2.85 8.77 -5.33
C HIS A 29 -2.03 8.89 -6.62
N THR A 30 -0.73 9.20 -6.53
CA THR A 30 0.11 9.42 -7.70
C THR A 30 1.33 8.51 -7.69
N ARG A 31 1.87 8.23 -8.89
CA ARG A 31 3.08 7.45 -9.03
C ARG A 31 4.31 8.19 -8.47
N GLU A 32 4.33 9.52 -8.57
CA GLU A 32 5.42 10.33 -8.03
C GLU A 32 5.51 10.16 -6.52
N LEU A 33 4.37 10.20 -5.84
CA LEU A 33 4.32 10.00 -4.40
C LEU A 33 4.70 8.55 -4.04
N ALA A 34 4.22 7.58 -4.82
CA ALA A 34 4.57 6.17 -4.59
C ALA A 34 6.09 5.97 -4.66
N PHE A 35 6.73 6.58 -5.65
CA PHE A 35 8.17 6.51 -5.82
C PHE A 35 8.90 7.13 -4.63
N GLN A 36 8.45 8.30 -4.17
CA GLN A 36 9.05 8.98 -3.02
C GLN A 36 8.92 8.14 -1.74
N ILE A 37 7.76 7.53 -1.53
CA ILE A 37 7.54 6.68 -0.36
C ILE A 37 8.46 5.46 -0.39
N GLN A 38 8.60 4.82 -1.54
CA GLN A 38 9.47 3.66 -1.70
C GLN A 38 10.94 4.04 -1.43
N LYS A 39 11.36 5.24 -1.87
CA LYS A 39 12.69 5.75 -1.57
C LYS A 39 12.90 5.93 -0.07
N GLU A 40 11.88 6.37 0.66
CA GLU A 40 11.98 6.49 2.11
C GLU A 40 12.11 5.11 2.77
N TYR A 41 11.39 4.10 2.28
CA TYR A 41 11.57 2.74 2.78
C TYR A 41 12.98 2.24 2.52
N GLU A 42 13.55 2.49 1.34
CA GLU A 42 14.93 2.12 1.06
C GLU A 42 15.89 2.79 2.03
N ARG A 43 15.69 4.09 2.28
CA ARG A 43 16.56 4.87 3.16
C ARG A 43 16.54 4.34 4.60
N PHE A 44 15.34 4.08 5.14
CA PHE A 44 15.20 3.63 6.52
C PHE A 44 15.51 2.14 6.72
N SER A 45 15.54 1.36 5.63
CA SER A 45 15.87 -0.06 5.70
C SER A 45 17.28 -0.36 5.19
N LYS A 46 18.13 0.65 5.06
CA LYS A 46 19.48 0.53 4.49
C LYS A 46 20.30 -0.55 5.16
N TYR A 47 20.15 -0.71 6.48
CA TYR A 47 20.90 -1.70 7.25
C TYR A 47 20.09 -2.95 7.58
N LEU A 48 18.97 -3.16 6.87
CA LEU A 48 18.09 -4.32 7.00
C LEU A 48 18.00 -5.04 5.65
N PRO A 49 19.06 -5.77 5.26
CA PRO A 49 19.13 -6.33 3.89
C PRO A 49 18.04 -7.37 3.61
N GLU A 50 17.44 -7.96 4.62
CA GLU A 50 16.34 -8.91 4.49
C GLU A 50 15.02 -8.23 4.10
N VAL A 51 14.88 -6.92 4.32
CA VAL A 51 13.67 -6.17 3.99
C VAL A 51 13.72 -5.70 2.53
N LYS A 52 12.75 -6.12 1.74
CA LYS A 52 12.65 -5.77 0.32
C LYS A 52 11.42 -4.91 0.10
N SER A 53 11.57 -3.80 -0.61
CA SER A 53 10.45 -2.92 -0.96
C SER A 53 10.43 -2.70 -2.47
N ARG A 54 9.23 -2.53 -3.03
CA ARG A 54 9.09 -2.27 -4.46
C ARG A 54 7.86 -1.41 -4.71
N VAL A 55 7.96 -0.58 -5.74
CA VAL A 55 6.87 0.30 -6.16
C VAL A 55 6.20 -0.24 -7.42
N PHE A 56 4.86 -0.16 -7.45
CA PHE A 56 4.05 -0.56 -8.60
C PHE A 56 3.09 0.56 -8.95
N TYR A 57 3.11 1.02 -10.21
CA TYR A 57 2.19 2.05 -10.67
C TYR A 57 1.92 1.87 -12.17
N GLY A 58 0.78 2.44 -12.62
CA GLY A 58 0.37 2.37 -14.01
C GLY A 58 1.24 3.25 -14.91
N GLY A 59 0.97 3.20 -16.22
CA GLY A 59 1.68 3.99 -17.21
C GLY A 59 2.86 3.28 -17.85
N ILE A 60 3.25 2.13 -17.32
CA ILE A 60 4.25 1.24 -17.92
C ILE A 60 3.61 -0.14 -18.11
N GLY A 61 4.23 -0.98 -18.93
CA GLY A 61 3.69 -2.31 -19.20
C GLY A 61 3.64 -3.19 -17.95
N VAL A 62 2.52 -3.91 -17.77
CA VAL A 62 2.34 -4.79 -16.63
C VAL A 62 3.35 -5.95 -16.63
N GLN A 63 3.88 -6.31 -17.80
CA GLN A 63 4.82 -7.42 -17.93
C GLN A 63 6.08 -7.21 -17.10
N THR A 64 6.56 -5.96 -17.00
CA THR A 64 7.72 -5.63 -16.18
C THR A 64 7.46 -5.98 -14.71
N ASP A 65 6.28 -5.62 -14.21
CA ASP A 65 5.91 -5.91 -12.82
C ASP A 65 5.72 -7.40 -12.59
N LEU A 66 5.12 -8.11 -13.53
CA LEU A 66 4.95 -9.56 -13.43
C LEU A 66 6.29 -10.28 -13.39
N ALA A 67 7.24 -9.87 -14.23
CA ALA A 67 8.59 -10.44 -14.23
C ALA A 67 9.30 -10.17 -12.92
N ALA A 68 9.17 -8.95 -12.39
CA ALA A 68 9.78 -8.58 -11.12
C ALA A 68 9.25 -9.42 -9.96
N LEU A 69 7.94 -9.67 -9.92
CA LEU A 69 7.32 -10.47 -8.87
C LEU A 69 7.71 -11.95 -8.95
N LYS A 70 7.94 -12.46 -10.16
CA LYS A 70 8.46 -13.82 -10.32
C LYS A 70 9.89 -13.94 -9.80
N ALA A 71 10.69 -12.92 -10.00
CA ALA A 71 12.09 -12.91 -9.56
C ALA A 71 12.20 -12.78 -8.05
N GLU A 72 11.43 -11.87 -7.45
CA GLU A 72 11.47 -11.63 -6.01
C GLU A 72 10.17 -10.97 -5.56
N VAL A 73 9.52 -11.53 -4.54
CA VAL A 73 8.34 -10.92 -3.94
C VAL A 73 8.79 -9.98 -2.82
N PRO A 74 8.42 -8.68 -2.88
CA PRO A 74 8.82 -7.74 -1.84
C PRO A 74 8.00 -7.93 -0.57
N ASN A 75 8.57 -7.51 0.55
CA ASN A 75 7.85 -7.48 1.83
C ASN A 75 6.99 -6.23 1.95
N ILE A 76 7.39 -5.16 1.29
CA ILE A 76 6.71 -3.87 1.32
C ILE A 76 6.35 -3.49 -0.11
N VAL A 77 5.06 -3.31 -0.35
CA VAL A 77 4.52 -2.93 -1.65
C VAL A 77 3.99 -1.50 -1.53
N VAL A 78 4.47 -0.62 -2.39
CA VAL A 78 4.01 0.76 -2.47
C VAL A 78 3.47 0.99 -3.88
N GLY A 79 2.30 1.61 -4.00
CA GLY A 79 1.82 1.86 -5.35
C GLY A 79 0.52 2.60 -5.44
N THR A 80 0.05 2.74 -6.68
CA THR A 80 -1.25 3.31 -6.99
C THR A 80 -2.29 2.19 -7.10
N PRO A 81 -3.54 2.46 -6.73
CA PRO A 81 -4.54 1.39 -6.58
C PRO A 81 -4.79 0.56 -7.84
N GLY A 82 -4.85 1.22 -9.02
CA GLY A 82 -5.19 0.51 -10.25
C GLY A 82 -4.21 -0.60 -10.59
N ARG A 83 -2.91 -0.34 -10.50
CA ARG A 83 -1.89 -1.35 -10.82
C ARG A 83 -1.85 -2.43 -9.75
N ILE A 84 -1.93 -2.08 -8.48
CA ILE A 84 -1.89 -3.08 -7.40
C ILE A 84 -3.13 -3.97 -7.48
N MET A 85 -4.30 -3.39 -7.72
CA MET A 85 -5.54 -4.16 -7.91
C MET A 85 -5.41 -5.14 -9.09
N ASP A 86 -4.85 -4.69 -10.20
CA ASP A 86 -4.63 -5.55 -11.37
C ASP A 86 -3.72 -6.74 -11.02
N LEU A 87 -2.63 -6.49 -10.31
CA LEU A 87 -1.70 -7.55 -9.91
C LEU A 87 -2.35 -8.55 -8.94
N VAL A 88 -3.20 -8.06 -8.04
CA VAL A 88 -3.95 -8.92 -7.11
C VAL A 88 -4.95 -9.78 -7.88
N GLN A 89 -5.69 -9.20 -8.82
CA GLN A 89 -6.67 -9.93 -9.62
C GLN A 89 -6.04 -10.97 -10.52
N ARG A 90 -4.83 -10.72 -11.01
CA ARG A 90 -4.08 -11.69 -11.80
C ARG A 90 -3.45 -12.79 -10.94
N LYS A 91 -3.59 -12.69 -9.63
CA LYS A 91 -2.98 -13.59 -8.65
C LYS A 91 -1.44 -13.55 -8.71
N ALA A 92 -0.89 -12.46 -9.23
CA ALA A 92 0.54 -12.23 -9.25
C ALA A 92 1.05 -11.68 -7.92
N LEU A 93 0.16 -11.08 -7.13
CA LEU A 93 0.49 -10.47 -5.85
C LEU A 93 -0.46 -11.03 -4.79
N ASP A 94 0.10 -11.74 -3.82
CA ASP A 94 -0.65 -12.36 -2.72
C ASP A 94 -0.54 -11.46 -1.48
N LEU A 95 -1.67 -10.94 -1.02
CA LEU A 95 -1.73 -10.04 0.12
C LEU A 95 -2.26 -10.71 1.39
N SER A 96 -2.32 -12.04 1.41
CA SER A 96 -2.90 -12.77 2.54
C SER A 96 -2.06 -12.72 3.82
N LYS A 97 -0.82 -12.23 3.74
CA LYS A 97 0.09 -12.11 4.88
C LYS A 97 0.32 -10.65 5.31
N VAL A 98 -0.45 -9.72 4.75
CA VAL A 98 -0.29 -8.30 5.06
C VAL A 98 -0.67 -8.01 6.52
N GLN A 99 0.21 -7.31 7.22
CA GLN A 99 0.05 -6.92 8.62
C GLN A 99 -0.28 -5.43 8.76
N SER A 100 0.13 -4.61 7.80
CA SER A 100 -0.10 -3.17 7.83
C SER A 100 -0.59 -2.68 6.47
N PHE A 101 -1.66 -1.90 6.50
CA PHE A 101 -2.28 -1.33 5.32
C PHE A 101 -2.33 0.19 5.50
N VAL A 102 -1.66 0.93 4.60
CA VAL A 102 -1.50 2.37 4.72
C VAL A 102 -2.12 3.06 3.52
N LEU A 103 -2.95 4.07 3.78
CA LEU A 103 -3.49 4.96 2.76
C LEU A 103 -2.91 6.35 2.99
N ASP A 104 -2.06 6.81 2.08
CA ASP A 104 -1.56 8.18 2.11
C ASP A 104 -2.39 9.03 1.17
N GLU A 105 -2.64 10.27 1.56
CA GLU A 105 -3.58 11.16 0.87
C GLU A 105 -4.94 10.48 0.69
N CYS A 106 -5.48 9.92 1.78
CA CYS A 106 -6.70 9.11 1.72
C CYS A 106 -7.91 9.92 1.22
N ASP A 107 -7.93 11.23 1.44
CA ASP A 107 -8.96 12.11 0.89
C ASP A 107 -9.01 12.02 -0.63
N ARG A 108 -7.86 11.99 -1.29
CA ARG A 108 -7.79 11.88 -2.75
C ARG A 108 -8.07 10.46 -3.22
N LEU A 109 -7.56 9.46 -2.51
CA LEU A 109 -7.79 8.06 -2.86
C LEU A 109 -9.26 7.67 -2.80
N LEU A 110 -9.99 8.20 -1.83
CA LEU A 110 -11.35 7.79 -1.57
C LEU A 110 -12.41 8.73 -2.16
N ALA A 111 -11.99 9.89 -2.70
CA ALA A 111 -12.92 10.85 -3.31
C ALA A 111 -13.41 10.41 -4.68
N GLU A 112 -12.54 9.80 -5.48
CA GLU A 112 -12.88 9.36 -6.83
C GLU A 112 -13.42 7.92 -6.78
N VAL A 113 -14.58 7.70 -7.42
CA VAL A 113 -15.34 6.45 -7.26
C VAL A 113 -14.54 5.23 -7.73
N ASN A 114 -13.89 5.32 -8.89
CA ASN A 114 -13.15 4.18 -9.43
C ASN A 114 -11.94 3.83 -8.56
N MET A 115 -11.23 4.86 -8.09
CA MET A 115 -10.06 4.66 -7.24
C MET A 115 -10.46 4.09 -5.89
N ARG A 116 -11.56 4.58 -5.31
CA ARG A 116 -12.10 4.05 -4.05
C ARG A 116 -12.47 2.58 -4.19
N ARG A 117 -13.08 2.20 -5.32
CA ARG A 117 -13.41 0.80 -5.58
C ARG A 117 -12.17 -0.08 -5.65
N ASP A 118 -11.12 0.39 -6.33
CA ASP A 118 -9.86 -0.35 -6.41
C ASP A 118 -9.24 -0.52 -5.04
N VAL A 119 -9.24 0.53 -4.21
CA VAL A 119 -8.74 0.45 -2.84
C VAL A 119 -9.54 -0.57 -2.02
N GLN A 120 -10.86 -0.60 -2.17
CA GLN A 120 -11.70 -1.57 -1.47
C GLN A 120 -11.38 -3.01 -1.87
N ILE A 121 -11.16 -3.26 -3.15
CA ILE A 121 -10.79 -4.59 -3.64
C ILE A 121 -9.46 -5.03 -3.03
N ILE A 122 -8.47 -4.14 -3.00
CA ILE A 122 -7.17 -4.43 -2.41
C ILE A 122 -7.31 -4.71 -0.91
N PHE A 123 -8.07 -3.87 -0.21
CA PHE A 123 -8.30 -4.02 1.22
C PHE A 123 -8.90 -5.38 1.56
N LYS A 124 -9.88 -5.82 0.77
CA LYS A 124 -10.53 -7.12 0.99
C LYS A 124 -9.60 -8.30 0.72
N ALA A 125 -8.55 -8.09 -0.05
CA ALA A 125 -7.56 -9.13 -0.33
C ALA A 125 -6.56 -9.30 0.82
N THR A 126 -6.56 -8.39 1.79
CA THR A 126 -5.69 -8.47 2.97
C THR A 126 -6.43 -9.15 4.13
N PRO A 127 -5.71 -9.68 5.15
CA PRO A 127 -6.37 -10.30 6.29
C PRO A 127 -7.28 -9.34 7.04
N HIS A 128 -8.29 -9.89 7.70
CA HIS A 128 -9.19 -9.08 8.52
C HIS A 128 -8.43 -8.40 9.66
N GLU A 129 -7.55 -9.13 10.33
CA GLU A 129 -6.70 -8.59 11.39
C GLU A 129 -5.45 -7.97 10.79
N LYS A 130 -5.40 -6.64 10.81
CA LYS A 130 -4.25 -5.87 10.35
C LYS A 130 -4.33 -4.48 10.94
N GLN A 131 -3.20 -3.78 10.95
CA GLN A 131 -3.20 -2.37 11.32
C GLN A 131 -3.50 -1.54 10.09
N VAL A 132 -4.48 -0.64 10.20
CA VAL A 132 -4.84 0.29 9.13
C VAL A 132 -4.43 1.68 9.56
N MET A 133 -3.68 2.38 8.70
CA MET A 133 -3.27 3.76 8.92
C MET A 133 -3.73 4.61 7.75
N MET A 134 -4.37 5.73 8.05
CA MET A 134 -4.86 6.65 7.03
C MET A 134 -4.30 8.05 7.31
N PHE A 135 -3.75 8.68 6.29
CA PHE A 135 -3.18 10.01 6.37
C PHE A 135 -3.81 10.91 5.32
N SER A 136 -4.16 12.11 5.72
CA SER A 136 -4.77 13.10 4.83
C SER A 136 -4.23 14.50 5.17
N ALA A 137 -4.08 15.32 4.14
CA ALA A 137 -3.72 16.72 4.32
C ALA A 137 -4.87 17.54 4.88
N THR A 138 -6.12 17.10 4.64
CA THR A 138 -7.32 17.75 5.12
C THR A 138 -8.11 16.79 5.99
N LEU A 139 -8.44 17.21 7.22
CA LEU A 139 -9.24 16.41 8.16
C LEU A 139 -10.61 17.04 8.34
N ASP A 140 -11.26 17.43 7.25
CA ASP A 140 -12.60 18.00 7.34
C ASP A 140 -13.62 16.87 7.62
N LYS A 141 -14.86 17.30 7.90
CA LYS A 141 -15.92 16.35 8.26
C LYS A 141 -16.23 15.35 7.15
N ASP A 142 -16.16 15.80 5.90
CA ASP A 142 -16.48 14.96 4.74
C ASP A 142 -15.43 13.86 4.57
N VAL A 143 -14.16 14.20 4.69
CA VAL A 143 -13.07 13.22 4.60
C VAL A 143 -13.17 12.20 5.73
N ARG A 144 -13.43 12.66 6.97
CA ARG A 144 -13.59 11.76 8.11
C ARG A 144 -14.75 10.79 7.90
N ALA A 145 -15.87 11.30 7.37
CA ALA A 145 -17.05 10.46 7.12
C ALA A 145 -16.74 9.40 6.06
N ILE A 146 -16.02 9.76 5.00
CA ILE A 146 -15.62 8.82 3.94
C ILE A 146 -14.71 7.74 4.52
N CYS A 147 -13.72 8.12 5.31
CA CYS A 147 -12.78 7.18 5.92
C CYS A 147 -13.48 6.22 6.87
N ARG A 148 -14.42 6.72 7.68
CA ARG A 148 -15.20 5.87 8.59
C ARG A 148 -16.04 4.86 7.82
N ARG A 149 -16.71 5.30 6.77
CA ARG A 149 -17.53 4.42 5.94
C ARG A 149 -16.67 3.36 5.26
N PHE A 150 -15.51 3.76 4.78
CA PHE A 150 -14.57 2.81 4.18
C PHE A 150 -14.21 1.72 5.18
N CYS A 151 -13.78 2.07 6.38
CA CYS A 151 -13.40 1.11 7.40
C CYS A 151 -14.56 0.21 7.82
N GLN A 152 -15.77 0.77 7.95
CA GLN A 152 -16.96 -0.01 8.34
C GLN A 152 -17.37 -0.99 7.25
N ASN A 153 -17.39 -0.53 5.99
CA ASN A 153 -17.86 -1.34 4.87
C ASN A 153 -16.94 -2.51 4.55
N VAL A 154 -15.66 -2.39 4.84
CA VAL A 154 -14.70 -3.45 4.53
C VAL A 154 -14.35 -4.30 5.75
N SER A 155 -14.78 -3.91 6.94
CA SER A 155 -14.63 -4.70 8.17
C SER A 155 -15.69 -5.78 8.29
N ASP A 156 -16.81 -5.56 7.61
CA ASP A 156 -17.92 -6.52 7.58
C ASP A 156 -17.72 -7.49 6.41
#